data_723eb6d8e2a4ab33802a54ea36e461b4
#
_entry.id   723eb6d8e2a4ab33802a54ea36e461b4
#
_cell.length_a   1.000
_cell.length_b   1.000
_cell.length_c   1.000
_cell.angle_alpha   90.00
_cell.angle_beta   90.00
_cell.angle_gamma   90.00
#
_symmetry.space_group_name_H-M   'P 1'
#
loop_
_entity.id
_entity.type
_entity.pdbx_description
1 polymer ?
#
loop_
_entity_poly.entity_id
_entity_poly.type
_entity_poly.pdbx_seq_one_letter_code
_entity_poly.pdbx_strand_id
1 'polypeptide(L)'
;MDYNYLISAITGYLFGCFQASYFVGILVNKIDIREHGSTNAGASNVTMVMGFKWGVVVAVLDILKGSAAVWLSQFLFPGQIEFAFIAGICAILGHIYPFFMKFQGGKGIATLIGMFLALNWRSEERRVGKECRSRW
;
A
#
# COMPACT_ATOMS: atom_id res chain seq x y z
N MET A 1 4.89 -5.89 -25.81
CA MET A 1 4.58 -5.86 -24.37
C MET A 1 5.07 -4.52 -23.87
N ASP A 2 4.16 -3.65 -23.46
CA ASP A 2 4.57 -2.31 -23.06
C ASP A 2 5.32 -2.37 -21.73
N TYR A 3 6.56 -1.96 -21.73
CA TYR A 3 7.42 -1.92 -20.53
C TYR A 3 6.76 -1.16 -19.36
N ASN A 4 5.78 -0.30 -19.65
CA ASN A 4 5.04 0.46 -18.67
C ASN A 4 4.25 -0.43 -17.69
N TYR A 5 3.68 -1.55 -18.16
CA TYR A 5 3.02 -2.53 -17.30
C TYR A 5 4.01 -3.15 -16.30
N LEU A 6 5.19 -3.49 -16.79
CA LEU A 6 6.23 -4.08 -15.96
C LEU A 6 6.76 -3.07 -14.92
N ILE A 7 6.98 -1.83 -15.31
CA ILE A 7 7.41 -0.75 -14.41
C ILE A 7 6.38 -0.53 -13.31
N SER A 8 5.10 -0.43 -13.67
CA SER A 8 4.01 -0.25 -12.68
C SER A 8 3.90 -1.44 -11.73
N ALA A 9 4.05 -2.66 -12.23
CA ALA A 9 4.00 -3.86 -11.41
C ALA A 9 5.18 -3.94 -10.43
N ILE A 10 6.40 -3.70 -10.90
CA ILE A 10 7.60 -3.74 -10.06
C ILE A 10 7.56 -2.64 -8.99
N THR A 11 7.27 -1.40 -9.38
CA THR A 11 7.19 -0.28 -8.44
C THR A 11 6.11 -0.51 -7.39
N GLY A 12 4.92 -0.95 -7.78
CA GLY A 12 3.85 -1.31 -6.87
C GLY A 12 4.25 -2.39 -5.88
N TYR A 13 4.82 -3.49 -6.37
CA TYR A 13 5.29 -4.59 -5.55
C TYR A 13 6.34 -4.16 -4.51
N LEU A 14 7.32 -3.36 -4.93
CA LEU A 14 8.37 -2.85 -4.03
C LEU A 14 7.78 -1.97 -2.91
N PHE A 15 6.83 -1.07 -3.22
CA PHE A 15 6.10 -0.32 -2.19
C PHE A 15 5.35 -1.24 -1.24
N GLY A 16 4.69 -2.26 -1.77
CA GLY A 16 4.00 -3.27 -0.97
C GLY A 16 4.90 -4.04 -0.03
N CYS A 17 6.11 -4.38 -0.47
CA CYS A 17 7.09 -5.12 0.32
C CYS A 17 7.54 -4.38 1.58
N PHE A 18 7.37 -3.05 1.66
CA PHE A 18 7.63 -2.32 2.90
C PHE A 18 6.65 -2.78 3.99
N GLN A 19 7.15 -3.49 5.00
CA GLN A 19 6.35 -4.06 6.09
C GLN A 19 6.45 -3.20 7.35
N ALA A 20 5.52 -2.25 7.51
CA ALA A 20 5.50 -1.34 8.66
C ALA A 20 5.45 -2.09 10.00
N SER A 21 4.66 -3.16 10.08
CA SER A 21 4.55 -3.99 11.28
C SER A 21 5.86 -4.64 11.70
N TYR A 22 6.63 -5.14 10.73
CA TYR A 22 7.94 -5.73 10.98
C TYR A 22 8.94 -4.69 11.50
N PHE A 23 9.04 -3.57 10.79
CA PHE A 23 9.97 -2.49 11.19
C PHE A 23 9.61 -1.89 12.54
N VAL A 24 8.34 -1.63 12.82
CA VAL A 24 7.87 -1.14 14.13
C VAL A 24 8.18 -2.17 15.22
N GLY A 25 7.95 -3.46 14.99
CA GLY A 25 8.28 -4.51 15.93
C GLY A 25 9.76 -4.53 16.30
N ILE A 26 10.64 -4.51 15.30
CA ILE A 26 12.10 -4.53 15.50
C ILE A 26 12.60 -3.24 16.16
N LEU A 27 12.16 -2.07 15.69
CA LEU A 27 12.68 -0.77 16.16
C LEU A 27 12.20 -0.42 17.57
N VAL A 28 10.97 -0.75 17.92
CA VAL A 28 10.37 -0.34 19.21
C VAL A 28 10.58 -1.40 20.29
N ASN A 29 10.24 -2.65 20.03
CA ASN A 29 10.28 -3.73 21.02
C ASN A 29 11.39 -4.75 20.77
N LYS A 30 12.17 -4.62 19.71
CA LYS A 30 13.22 -5.57 19.30
C LYS A 30 12.72 -7.01 19.13
N ILE A 31 11.49 -7.15 18.63
CA ILE A 31 10.84 -8.44 18.40
C ILE A 31 10.44 -8.60 16.93
N ASP A 32 10.42 -9.83 16.43
CA ASP A 32 9.75 -10.15 15.18
C ASP A 32 8.26 -10.37 15.46
N ILE A 33 7.42 -9.48 14.95
CA ILE A 33 5.97 -9.53 15.18
C ILE A 33 5.32 -10.83 14.68
N ARG A 34 5.97 -11.53 13.74
CA ARG A 34 5.49 -12.81 13.19
C ARG A 34 5.65 -13.98 14.14
N GLU A 35 6.45 -13.82 15.19
CA GLU A 35 6.67 -14.85 16.24
C GLU A 35 5.76 -14.64 17.44
N HIS A 36 4.89 -13.60 17.42
CA HIS A 36 4.05 -13.21 18.54
C HIS A 36 2.59 -13.03 18.13
N GLY A 37 1.69 -13.23 19.07
CA GLY A 37 0.25 -13.04 18.90
C GLY A 37 -0.33 -13.94 17.81
N SER A 38 -1.01 -13.33 16.82
CA SER A 38 -1.58 -14.07 15.67
C SER A 38 -0.55 -14.46 14.61
N THR A 39 0.72 -14.15 14.81
CA THR A 39 1.84 -14.41 13.87
C THR A 39 1.72 -13.70 12.51
N ASN A 40 0.72 -12.88 12.32
CA ASN A 40 0.48 -12.14 11.08
C ASN A 40 1.21 -10.78 11.10
N ALA A 41 1.89 -10.42 10.00
CA ALA A 41 2.59 -9.14 9.87
C ALA A 41 1.63 -7.99 9.52
N GLY A 42 0.67 -7.68 10.37
CA GLY A 42 -0.34 -6.65 10.13
C GLY A 42 -0.67 -5.84 11.38
N ALA A 43 -1.39 -4.71 11.18
CA ALA A 43 -1.78 -3.78 12.23
C ALA A 43 -2.54 -4.43 13.39
N SER A 44 -3.42 -5.40 13.10
CA SER A 44 -4.19 -6.11 14.13
C SER A 44 -3.30 -6.88 15.10
N ASN A 45 -2.26 -7.56 14.60
CA ASN A 45 -1.32 -8.27 15.44
C ASN A 45 -0.45 -7.30 16.25
N VAL A 46 0.00 -6.22 15.64
CA VAL A 46 0.73 -5.15 16.35
C VAL A 46 -0.12 -4.56 17.46
N THR A 47 -1.41 -4.32 17.24
CA THR A 47 -2.35 -3.86 18.28
C THR A 47 -2.41 -4.84 19.45
N MET A 48 -2.47 -6.13 19.16
CA MET A 48 -2.56 -7.19 20.17
C MET A 48 -1.28 -7.30 21.01
N VAL A 49 -0.12 -7.22 20.37
CA VAL A 49 1.20 -7.47 21.01
C VAL A 49 1.81 -6.20 21.59
N MET A 50 1.69 -5.07 20.91
CA MET A 50 2.37 -3.81 21.24
C MET A 50 1.43 -2.69 21.68
N GLY A 51 0.13 -2.92 21.61
CA GLY A 51 -0.91 -1.96 22.00
C GLY A 51 -1.47 -1.15 20.84
N PHE A 52 -2.61 -0.51 21.12
CA PHE A 52 -3.44 0.21 20.14
C PHE A 52 -2.68 1.30 19.37
N LYS A 53 -1.86 2.09 20.06
CA LYS A 53 -1.07 3.19 19.46
C LYS A 53 -0.22 2.70 18.29
N TRP A 54 0.53 1.64 18.48
CA TRP A 54 1.41 1.08 17.45
C TRP A 54 0.64 0.40 16.33
N GLY A 55 -0.49 -0.23 16.66
CA GLY A 55 -1.40 -0.78 15.65
C GLY A 55 -1.93 0.29 14.71
N VAL A 56 -2.33 1.47 15.23
CA VAL A 56 -2.77 2.61 14.42
C VAL A 56 -1.65 3.14 13.54
N VAL A 57 -0.44 3.29 14.07
CA VAL A 57 0.73 3.72 13.29
C VAL A 57 0.98 2.79 12.11
N VAL A 58 0.97 1.48 12.35
CA VAL A 58 1.15 0.48 11.28
C VAL A 58 0.01 0.55 10.27
N ALA A 59 -1.24 0.66 10.71
CA ALA A 59 -2.39 0.77 9.80
C ALA A 59 -2.27 1.98 8.87
N VAL A 60 -1.91 3.15 9.41
CA VAL A 60 -1.70 4.38 8.63
C VAL A 60 -0.57 4.21 7.62
N LEU A 61 0.57 3.64 8.02
CA LEU A 61 1.70 3.38 7.12
C LEU A 61 1.35 2.40 6.01
N ASP A 62 0.55 1.36 6.31
CA ASP A 62 0.09 0.39 5.31
C ASP A 62 -0.92 0.98 4.33
N ILE A 63 -1.77 1.93 4.77
CA ILE A 63 -2.65 2.72 3.89
C ILE A 63 -1.80 3.63 3.00
N LEU A 64 -0.87 4.37 3.59
CA LEU A 64 -0.02 5.32 2.86
C LEU A 64 0.82 4.65 1.77
N LYS A 65 1.38 3.46 2.03
CA LYS A 65 2.17 2.76 1.00
C LYS A 65 1.31 2.31 -0.19
N GLY A 66 0.07 1.86 0.07
CA GLY A 66 -0.88 1.52 -0.99
C GLY A 66 -1.26 2.74 -1.84
N SER A 67 -1.52 3.88 -1.19
CA SER A 67 -1.77 5.15 -1.87
C SER A 67 -0.55 5.64 -2.65
N ALA A 68 0.64 5.55 -2.06
CA ALA A 68 1.90 5.98 -2.69
C ALA A 68 2.22 5.19 -3.96
N ALA A 69 1.98 3.87 -3.97
CA ALA A 69 2.14 3.04 -5.17
C ALA A 69 1.25 3.52 -6.33
N VAL A 70 0.00 3.81 -6.03
CA VAL A 70 -0.97 4.34 -7.02
C VAL A 70 -0.56 5.73 -7.50
N TRP A 71 -0.22 6.66 -6.60
CA TRP A 71 0.19 8.03 -6.95
C TRP A 71 1.48 8.05 -7.77
N LEU A 72 2.46 7.24 -7.42
CA LEU A 72 3.70 7.14 -8.21
C LEU A 72 3.40 6.64 -9.63
N SER A 73 2.57 5.63 -9.78
CA SER A 73 2.17 5.13 -11.10
C SER A 73 1.43 6.18 -11.91
N GLN A 74 0.54 6.96 -11.28
CA GLN A 74 -0.16 8.07 -11.95
C GLN A 74 0.76 9.22 -12.33
N PHE A 75 1.81 9.46 -11.55
CA PHE A 75 2.83 10.45 -11.86
C PHE A 75 3.69 10.03 -13.06
N LEU A 76 4.09 8.76 -13.09
CA LEU A 76 4.90 8.21 -14.19
C LEU A 76 4.11 8.08 -15.50
N PHE A 77 2.81 7.75 -15.40
CA PHE A 77 1.93 7.49 -16.54
C PHE A 77 0.65 8.33 -16.46
N PRO A 78 0.73 9.66 -16.69
CA PRO A 78 -0.43 10.53 -16.56
C PRO A 78 -1.56 10.14 -17.52
N GLY A 79 -2.77 10.05 -16.99
CA GLY A 79 -3.95 9.76 -17.81
C GLY A 79 -4.28 8.29 -17.99
N GLN A 80 -3.37 7.38 -17.69
CA GLN A 80 -3.52 5.94 -17.87
C GLN A 80 -3.83 5.26 -16.52
N ILE A 81 -5.11 5.05 -16.25
CA ILE A 81 -5.60 4.53 -14.97
C ILE A 81 -5.26 3.05 -14.78
N GLU A 82 -5.10 2.29 -15.86
CA GLU A 82 -4.76 0.87 -15.86
C GLU A 82 -3.44 0.61 -15.13
N PHE A 83 -2.43 1.45 -15.32
CA PHE A 83 -1.14 1.30 -14.63
C PHE A 83 -1.25 1.57 -13.13
N ALA A 84 -2.12 2.51 -12.72
CA ALA A 84 -2.40 2.77 -11.31
C ALA A 84 -3.08 1.58 -10.63
N PHE A 85 -4.01 0.90 -11.32
CA PHE A 85 -4.61 -0.34 -10.83
C PHE A 85 -3.58 -1.46 -10.67
N ILE A 86 -2.72 -1.65 -11.66
CA ILE A 86 -1.67 -2.67 -11.61
C ILE A 86 -0.71 -2.40 -10.46
N ALA A 87 -0.25 -1.15 -10.29
CA ALA A 87 0.61 -0.78 -9.17
C ALA A 87 -0.06 -1.03 -7.82
N GLY A 88 -1.34 -0.68 -7.66
CA GLY A 88 -2.11 -0.94 -6.44
C GLY A 88 -2.26 -2.42 -6.12
N ILE A 89 -2.61 -3.25 -7.11
CA ILE A 89 -2.72 -4.71 -6.95
C ILE A 89 -1.36 -5.31 -6.59
N CYS A 90 -0.31 -4.92 -7.28
CA CYS A 90 1.05 -5.39 -6.99
C CYS A 90 1.54 -4.93 -5.61
N ALA A 91 1.11 -3.75 -5.12
CA ALA A 91 1.39 -3.32 -3.75
C ALA A 91 0.70 -4.21 -2.70
N ILE A 92 -0.53 -4.64 -2.96
CA ILE A 92 -1.22 -5.61 -2.10
C ILE A 92 -0.49 -6.96 -2.10
N LEU A 93 -0.08 -7.45 -3.27
CA LEU A 93 0.71 -8.68 -3.39
C LEU A 93 2.05 -8.58 -2.65
N GLY A 94 2.75 -7.44 -2.77
CA GLY A 94 3.99 -7.18 -2.05
C GLY A 94 3.78 -7.14 -0.52
N HIS A 95 2.64 -6.62 -0.06
CA HIS A 95 2.29 -6.66 1.36
C HIS A 95 2.01 -8.09 1.87
N ILE A 96 1.35 -8.92 1.08
CA ILE A 96 1.02 -10.30 1.46
C ILE A 96 2.25 -11.21 1.34
N TYR A 97 3.03 -11.04 0.28
CA TYR A 97 4.16 -11.88 -0.08
C TYR A 97 5.47 -11.08 -0.25
N PRO A 98 5.98 -10.43 0.81
CA PRO A 98 7.24 -9.70 0.73
C PRO A 98 8.43 -10.67 0.56
N PHE A 99 9.23 -10.46 -0.47
CA PHE A 99 10.32 -11.38 -0.84
C PHE A 99 11.37 -11.55 0.27
N PHE A 100 11.70 -10.48 1.01
CA PHE A 100 12.74 -10.51 2.06
C PHE A 100 12.25 -11.14 3.38
N MET A 101 10.94 -11.37 3.54
CA MET A 101 10.33 -11.98 4.72
C MET A 101 9.88 -13.43 4.48
N LYS A 102 10.51 -14.14 3.57
CA LYS A 102 10.14 -15.51 3.16
C LYS A 102 8.67 -15.60 2.70
N PHE A 103 8.18 -14.54 2.04
CA PHE A 103 6.80 -14.42 1.55
C PHE A 103 5.72 -14.50 2.65
N GLN A 104 6.08 -14.17 3.89
CA GLN A 104 5.17 -14.15 5.04
C GLN A 104 4.90 -12.71 5.49
N GLY A 105 3.94 -12.07 4.85
CA GLY A 105 3.50 -10.70 5.14
C GLY A 105 2.19 -10.63 5.91
N GLY A 106 1.46 -9.54 5.69
CA GLY A 106 0.15 -9.29 6.28
C GLY A 106 -1.02 -9.69 5.39
N LYS A 107 -2.24 -9.26 5.76
CA LYS A 107 -3.47 -9.58 5.01
C LYS A 107 -3.76 -8.61 3.85
N GLY A 108 -3.05 -7.49 3.76
CA GLY A 108 -3.20 -6.53 2.67
C GLY A 108 -4.42 -5.59 2.76
N ILE A 109 -5.26 -5.69 3.79
CA ILE A 109 -6.51 -4.92 3.88
C ILE A 109 -6.25 -3.42 3.95
N ALA A 110 -5.32 -2.97 4.78
CA ALA A 110 -4.97 -1.55 4.91
C ALA A 110 -4.36 -1.01 3.60
N THR A 111 -3.52 -1.79 2.93
CA THR A 111 -2.95 -1.45 1.62
C THR A 111 -4.03 -1.35 0.54
N LEU A 112 -5.03 -2.23 0.57
CA LEU A 112 -6.19 -2.19 -0.30
C LEU A 112 -7.01 -0.90 -0.09
N ILE A 113 -7.26 -0.51 1.15
CA ILE A 113 -7.93 0.75 1.49
C ILE A 113 -7.14 1.93 0.90
N GLY A 114 -5.80 1.94 1.07
CA GLY A 114 -4.92 2.97 0.51
C GLY A 114 -5.02 3.07 -1.01
N MET A 115 -5.03 1.94 -1.70
CA MET A 115 -5.23 1.88 -3.15
C MET A 115 -6.56 2.53 -3.56
N PHE A 116 -7.68 2.16 -2.92
CA PHE A 116 -8.99 2.70 -3.26
C PHE A 116 -9.09 4.20 -2.96
N LEU A 117 -8.56 4.68 -1.84
CA LEU A 117 -8.55 6.10 -1.51
C LEU A 117 -7.81 6.91 -2.59
N ALA A 118 -6.64 6.44 -3.03
CA ALA A 118 -5.85 7.12 -4.05
C ALA A 118 -6.54 7.13 -5.43
N LEU A 119 -7.19 6.02 -5.82
CA LEU A 119 -7.93 5.93 -7.07
C LEU A 119 -9.18 6.81 -7.06
N ASN A 120 -9.91 6.87 -5.95
CA ASN A 120 -11.14 7.67 -5.82
C ASN A 120 -10.84 9.17 -5.83
N TRP A 121 -9.81 9.62 -5.12
CA TRP A 121 -9.37 11.02 -5.10
C TRP A 121 -9.15 11.57 -6.52
N ARG A 122 -8.49 10.79 -7.37
CA ARG A 122 -8.22 11.18 -8.75
C ARG A 122 -9.48 11.24 -9.65
N SER A 123 -10.47 10.39 -9.37
CA SER A 123 -11.73 10.41 -10.13
C SER A 123 -12.51 11.70 -9.90
N GLU A 124 -12.44 12.26 -8.70
CA GLU A 124 -13.07 13.54 -8.38
C GLU A 124 -12.34 14.73 -9.01
N GLU A 125 -11.01 14.77 -9.00
CA GLU A 125 -10.25 15.83 -9.70
C GLU A 125 -10.60 15.89 -11.20
N ARG A 126 -10.79 14.74 -11.84
CA ARG A 126 -11.21 14.69 -13.26
C ARG A 126 -12.63 15.19 -13.49
N ARG A 127 -13.55 14.98 -12.55
CA ARG A 127 -14.92 15.51 -12.62
C ARG A 127 -14.92 17.03 -12.51
N VAL A 128 -14.24 17.56 -11.49
CA VAL A 128 -14.13 19.02 -11.27
C VAL A 128 -13.46 19.71 -12.46
N GLY A 129 -12.38 19.14 -12.99
CA GLY A 129 -11.68 19.69 -14.16
C GLY A 129 -12.52 19.71 -15.44
N LYS A 130 -13.42 18.72 -15.64
CA LYS A 130 -14.36 18.69 -16.77
C LYS A 130 -15.48 19.72 -16.60
N GLU A 131 -16.03 19.88 -15.41
CA GLU A 131 -17.08 20.87 -15.13
C GLU A 131 -16.57 22.31 -15.29
N CYS A 132 -15.34 22.59 -14.86
CA CYS A 132 -14.73 23.90 -15.10
C CYS A 132 -14.51 24.20 -16.58
N ARG A 133 -14.16 23.18 -17.39
CA ARG A 133 -13.93 23.38 -18.84
C ARG A 133 -15.22 23.51 -19.62
N SER A 134 -16.34 22.99 -19.15
CA SER A 134 -17.65 23.08 -19.83
C SER A 134 -18.39 24.42 -19.60
N ARG A 135 -17.88 25.26 -18.68
CA ARG A 135 -18.48 26.56 -18.36
C ARG A 135 -17.87 27.76 -19.13
N TRP A 136 -16.88 27.52 -20.00
CA TRP A 136 -16.26 28.48 -20.91
C TRP A 136 -16.49 28.08 -22.36
#